data_c7d8add1210c355b9d97343ec8e56357
#
_entry.id   c7d8add1210c355b9d97343ec8e56357
#
_cell.length_a   1.000
_cell.length_b   1.000
_cell.length_c   1.000
_cell.angle_alpha   90.00
_cell.angle_beta   90.00
_cell.angle_gamma   90.00
#
_symmetry.space_group_name_H-M   'P 1'
#
loop_
_entity.id
_entity.type
_entity.pdbx_description
1 polymer ?
#
loop_
_entity_poly.entity_id
_entity_poly.type
_entity_poly.pdbx_seq_one_letter_code
_entity_poly.pdbx_strand_id
1 'polypeptide(L)'
;QLYFSHLLLKKRKFINTMPDIRSEDREVQQYRTPPYSKEAEDGVLGALLIDNNTFDLIGGKIDSEDFYDYGNRLIFENIKRLLSQGKPADILTVHDILREGGLEKETGGLEYLNRLADYSPGAANVLRYAEIIRDRSIRRRLITTGNDIINDSMNPGAREAKDLLDEAQAK
;
A
#
# COMPACT_ATOMS: atom_id res chain seq x y z
N GLN A 1 -51.10 35.77 7.36
CA GLN A 1 -51.00 34.35 6.93
C GLN A 1 -50.26 34.14 5.62
N LEU A 2 -50.16 35.12 4.75
CA LEU A 2 -49.51 35.03 3.40
C LEU A 2 -47.95 35.17 3.44
N TYR A 3 -47.40 35.71 4.51
CA TYR A 3 -45.94 35.94 4.62
C TYR A 3 -45.15 34.68 5.03
N PHE A 4 -45.81 33.76 5.74
CA PHE A 4 -45.16 32.52 6.23
C PHE A 4 -45.03 31.45 5.12
N SER A 5 -45.97 31.41 4.15
CA SER A 5 -45.93 30.47 3.06
C SER A 5 -44.84 30.80 2.02
N HIS A 6 -44.48 32.08 1.87
CA HIS A 6 -43.47 32.53 0.92
C HIS A 6 -42.01 32.23 1.42
N LEU A 7 -41.82 32.22 2.75
CA LEU A 7 -40.52 31.90 3.36
C LEU A 7 -40.22 30.39 3.31
N LEU A 8 -41.25 29.55 3.43
CA LEU A 8 -41.13 28.08 3.33
C LEU A 8 -40.86 27.62 1.90
N LEU A 9 -41.43 28.29 0.89
CA LEU A 9 -41.18 27.99 -0.52
C LEU A 9 -39.76 28.40 -0.96
N LYS A 10 -39.18 29.50 -0.42
CA LYS A 10 -37.81 29.88 -0.68
C LYS A 10 -36.81 28.91 -0.04
N LYS A 11 -37.06 28.39 1.16
CA LYS A 11 -36.21 27.37 1.78
C LYS A 11 -36.23 26.03 1.03
N ARG A 12 -37.37 25.62 0.44
CA ARG A 12 -37.45 24.39 -0.36
C ARG A 12 -36.69 24.47 -1.69
N LYS A 13 -36.63 25.66 -2.32
CA LYS A 13 -35.85 25.86 -3.56
C LYS A 13 -34.35 25.87 -3.32
N PHE A 14 -33.88 26.31 -2.12
CA PHE A 14 -32.46 26.37 -1.80
C PHE A 14 -31.86 24.99 -1.48
N ILE A 15 -32.67 24.05 -0.96
CA ILE A 15 -32.21 22.68 -0.63
C ILE A 15 -32.10 21.82 -1.91
N ASN A 16 -32.84 22.13 -2.98
CA ASN A 16 -32.82 21.37 -4.23
C ASN A 16 -31.77 21.87 -5.25
N THR A 17 -30.99 22.91 -4.93
CA THR A 17 -29.94 23.46 -5.80
C THR A 17 -28.53 23.29 -5.22
N MET A 18 -28.37 22.64 -4.08
CA MET A 18 -27.03 22.19 -3.66
C MET A 18 -26.64 21.00 -4.55
N PRO A 19 -25.51 21.10 -5.30
CA PRO A 19 -24.97 19.94 -5.97
C PRO A 19 -24.73 18.87 -4.90
N ASP A 20 -25.11 17.63 -5.21
CA ASP A 20 -24.87 16.50 -4.33
C ASP A 20 -23.36 16.23 -4.27
N ILE A 21 -22.68 16.97 -3.39
CA ILE A 21 -21.23 16.86 -3.13
C ILE A 21 -20.84 15.42 -2.78
N ARG A 22 -21.82 14.59 -2.39
CA ARG A 22 -21.57 13.19 -1.99
C ARG A 22 -21.38 12.24 -3.17
N SER A 23 -21.91 12.54 -4.35
CA SER A 23 -21.75 11.68 -5.52
C SER A 23 -20.38 11.88 -6.18
N GLU A 24 -19.93 13.13 -6.31
CA GLU A 24 -18.62 13.45 -6.90
C GLU A 24 -17.46 12.97 -5.99
N ASP A 25 -17.61 13.11 -4.67
CA ASP A 25 -16.59 12.61 -3.71
C ASP A 25 -16.48 11.09 -3.69
N ARG A 26 -17.57 10.35 -3.92
CA ARG A 26 -17.54 8.88 -4.01
C ARG A 26 -16.89 8.39 -5.29
N GLU A 27 -17.15 9.01 -6.44
CA GLU A 27 -16.50 8.66 -7.70
C GLU A 27 -15.01 8.97 -7.68
N VAL A 28 -14.58 10.08 -7.07
CA VAL A 28 -13.16 10.45 -6.93
C VAL A 28 -12.41 9.51 -5.98
N GLN A 29 -13.04 8.98 -4.94
CA GLN A 29 -12.40 7.99 -4.06
C GLN A 29 -12.18 6.63 -4.74
N GLN A 30 -13.03 6.24 -5.67
CA GLN A 30 -12.98 4.93 -6.33
C GLN A 30 -11.81 4.78 -7.30
N TYR A 31 -11.17 5.90 -7.74
CA TYR A 31 -10.06 5.91 -8.71
C TYR A 31 -8.72 6.35 -8.11
N ARG A 32 -8.62 6.55 -6.81
CA ARG A 32 -7.33 6.89 -6.19
C ARG A 32 -6.46 5.65 -6.06
N THR A 33 -5.38 5.60 -6.83
CA THR A 33 -4.35 4.58 -6.65
C THR A 33 -3.82 4.64 -5.21
N PRO A 34 -3.75 3.50 -4.50
CA PRO A 34 -3.20 3.48 -3.14
C PRO A 34 -1.78 4.07 -3.11
N PRO A 35 -1.36 4.69 -2.00
CA PRO A 35 -0.01 5.25 -1.90
C PRO A 35 1.08 4.18 -2.08
N TYR A 36 1.97 4.37 -3.07
CA TYR A 36 3.14 3.53 -3.31
C TYR A 36 4.25 4.35 -3.97
N SER A 37 5.44 3.80 -4.07
CA SER A 37 6.54 4.35 -4.86
C SER A 37 7.29 3.22 -5.53
N LYS A 38 6.99 3.02 -6.82
CA LYS A 38 7.68 2.01 -7.63
C LYS A 38 9.19 2.21 -7.63
N GLU A 39 9.63 3.46 -7.77
CA GLU A 39 11.05 3.82 -7.76
C GLU A 39 11.75 3.41 -6.46
N ALA A 40 11.11 3.62 -5.30
CA ALA A 40 11.67 3.22 -4.02
C ALA A 40 11.73 1.69 -3.88
N GLU A 41 10.68 0.98 -4.31
CA GLU A 41 10.64 -0.49 -4.28
C GLU A 41 11.71 -1.09 -5.20
N ASP A 42 11.77 -0.64 -6.46
CA ASP A 42 12.77 -1.10 -7.43
C ASP A 42 14.19 -0.80 -6.94
N GLY A 43 14.42 0.39 -6.36
CA GLY A 43 15.73 0.79 -5.84
C GLY A 43 16.19 -0.05 -4.65
N VAL A 44 15.30 -0.39 -3.71
CA VAL A 44 15.64 -1.26 -2.59
C VAL A 44 15.98 -2.66 -3.07
N LEU A 45 15.18 -3.24 -3.96
CA LEU A 45 15.42 -4.58 -4.49
C LEU A 45 16.70 -4.63 -5.31
N GLY A 46 16.94 -3.64 -6.18
CA GLY A 46 18.16 -3.55 -6.97
C GLY A 46 19.42 -3.49 -6.10
N ALA A 47 19.39 -2.69 -5.04
CA ALA A 47 20.51 -2.58 -4.12
C ALA A 47 20.78 -3.92 -3.39
N LEU A 48 19.73 -4.63 -2.97
CA LEU A 48 19.86 -5.94 -2.31
C LEU A 48 20.44 -7.01 -3.24
N LEU A 49 20.07 -7.01 -4.53
CA LEU A 49 20.59 -7.93 -5.53
C LEU A 49 22.07 -7.71 -5.84
N ILE A 50 22.58 -6.48 -5.67
CA ILE A 50 23.99 -6.12 -5.92
C ILE A 50 24.83 -6.28 -4.66
N ASP A 51 24.33 -5.88 -3.49
CA ASP A 51 25.04 -5.95 -2.21
C ASP A 51 24.11 -6.38 -1.09
N ASN A 52 24.23 -7.63 -0.67
CA ASN A 52 23.43 -8.21 0.37
C ASN A 52 23.63 -7.57 1.77
N ASN A 53 24.77 -6.92 2.03
CA ASN A 53 25.00 -6.18 3.28
C ASN A 53 24.02 -5.02 3.44
N THR A 54 23.42 -4.56 2.35
CA THR A 54 22.34 -3.57 2.37
C THR A 54 21.16 -4.02 3.23
N PHE A 55 20.94 -5.33 3.36
CA PHE A 55 19.85 -5.88 4.18
C PHE A 55 20.01 -5.50 5.66
N ASP A 56 21.24 -5.42 6.18
CA ASP A 56 21.51 -5.03 7.57
C ASP A 56 21.04 -3.59 7.88
N LEU A 57 21.01 -2.72 6.86
CA LEU A 57 20.55 -1.34 7.00
C LEU A 57 19.02 -1.22 7.06
N ILE A 58 18.29 -2.11 6.40
CA ILE A 58 16.85 -1.96 6.14
C ILE A 58 15.99 -3.09 6.69
N GLY A 59 16.56 -4.27 6.97
CA GLY A 59 15.82 -5.48 7.36
C GLY A 59 15.00 -5.35 8.64
N GLY A 60 15.30 -4.38 9.52
CA GLY A 60 14.49 -4.05 10.68
C GLY A 60 13.47 -2.93 10.46
N LYS A 61 13.45 -2.30 9.28
CA LYS A 61 12.62 -1.13 8.98
C LYS A 61 11.44 -1.44 8.08
N ILE A 62 11.60 -2.38 7.16
CA ILE A 62 10.57 -2.82 6.21
C ILE A 62 10.50 -4.34 6.16
N ASP A 63 9.33 -4.85 5.79
CA ASP A 63 9.10 -6.26 5.51
C ASP A 63 8.40 -6.42 4.14
N SER A 64 8.26 -7.66 3.67
CA SER A 64 7.59 -8.00 2.39
C SER A 64 6.20 -7.37 2.27
N GLU A 65 5.43 -7.34 3.36
CA GLU A 65 4.10 -6.73 3.42
C GLU A 65 4.07 -5.22 3.16
N ASP A 66 5.22 -4.54 3.26
CA ASP A 66 5.31 -3.11 3.02
C ASP A 66 5.38 -2.75 1.53
N PHE A 67 5.72 -3.71 0.67
CA PHE A 67 5.72 -3.54 -0.78
C PHE A 67 4.29 -3.54 -1.33
N TYR A 68 4.02 -2.60 -2.24
CA TYR A 68 2.73 -2.50 -2.93
C TYR A 68 2.64 -3.46 -4.10
N ASP A 69 3.70 -3.52 -4.92
CA ASP A 69 3.78 -4.43 -6.05
C ASP A 69 3.94 -5.87 -5.57
N TYR A 70 3.05 -6.75 -6.04
CA TYR A 70 3.03 -8.15 -5.61
C TYR A 70 4.30 -8.90 -6.03
N GLY A 71 4.79 -8.65 -7.23
CA GLY A 71 6.05 -9.24 -7.71
C GLY A 71 7.25 -8.80 -6.86
N ASN A 72 7.31 -7.51 -6.52
CA ASN A 72 8.34 -6.96 -5.64
C ASN A 72 8.28 -7.55 -4.23
N ARG A 73 7.07 -7.76 -3.70
CA ARG A 73 6.86 -8.45 -2.42
C ARG A 73 7.47 -9.86 -2.43
N LEU A 74 7.17 -10.63 -3.47
CA LEU A 74 7.69 -11.99 -3.64
C LEU A 74 9.22 -12.02 -3.79
N ILE A 75 9.79 -11.08 -4.53
CA ILE A 75 11.24 -10.95 -4.69
C ILE A 75 11.88 -10.67 -3.34
N PHE A 76 11.39 -9.67 -2.59
CA PHE A 76 11.93 -9.31 -1.27
C PHE A 76 11.84 -10.47 -0.27
N GLU A 77 10.71 -11.18 -0.23
CA GLU A 77 10.51 -12.34 0.64
C GLU A 77 11.52 -13.45 0.35
N ASN A 78 11.80 -13.73 -0.93
CA ASN A 78 12.77 -14.75 -1.31
C ASN A 78 14.21 -14.32 -1.06
N ILE A 79 14.55 -13.04 -1.25
CA ILE A 79 15.85 -12.47 -0.83
C ILE A 79 16.02 -12.66 0.69
N LYS A 80 15.04 -12.24 1.50
CA LYS A 80 15.06 -12.39 2.96
C LYS A 80 15.24 -13.85 3.37
N ARG A 81 14.56 -14.79 2.71
CA ARG A 81 14.68 -16.22 2.95
C ARG A 81 16.08 -16.75 2.66
N LEU A 82 16.68 -16.39 1.54
CA LEU A 82 18.06 -16.76 1.20
C LEU A 82 19.05 -16.25 2.24
N LEU A 83 18.99 -14.96 2.56
CA LEU A 83 19.88 -14.33 3.53
C LEU A 83 19.74 -14.96 4.93
N SER A 84 18.52 -15.28 5.36
CA SER A 84 18.27 -15.96 6.65
C SER A 84 18.89 -17.37 6.72
N GLN A 85 19.12 -18.01 5.56
CA GLN A 85 19.80 -19.29 5.41
C GLN A 85 21.32 -19.16 5.23
N GLY A 86 21.86 -17.94 5.29
CA GLY A 86 23.27 -17.66 5.02
C GLY A 86 23.67 -17.86 3.56
N LYS A 87 22.71 -17.84 2.63
CA LYS A 87 22.92 -17.97 1.20
C LYS A 87 22.95 -16.60 0.53
N PRO A 88 23.81 -16.39 -0.50
CA PRO A 88 23.79 -15.15 -1.26
C PRO A 88 22.46 -14.99 -2.02
N ALA A 89 21.99 -13.75 -2.12
CA ALA A 89 20.77 -13.39 -2.83
C ALA A 89 21.13 -12.47 -4.01
N ASP A 90 21.86 -13.00 -4.99
CA ASP A 90 22.14 -12.35 -6.26
C ASP A 90 21.06 -12.64 -7.31
N ILE A 91 21.17 -12.01 -8.48
CA ILE A 91 20.19 -12.13 -9.56
C ILE A 91 19.92 -13.60 -9.94
N LEU A 92 20.97 -14.44 -10.03
CA LEU A 92 20.84 -15.81 -10.47
C LEU A 92 20.21 -16.70 -9.40
N THR A 93 20.67 -16.57 -8.16
CA THR A 93 20.13 -17.35 -7.04
C THR A 93 18.67 -16.99 -6.71
N VAL A 94 18.32 -15.70 -6.82
CA VAL A 94 16.92 -15.26 -6.65
C VAL A 94 16.06 -15.72 -7.80
N HIS A 95 16.54 -15.62 -9.05
CA HIS A 95 15.80 -16.14 -10.21
C HIS A 95 15.53 -17.65 -10.09
N ASP A 96 16.55 -18.44 -9.73
CA ASP A 96 16.38 -19.90 -9.62
C ASP A 96 15.34 -20.28 -8.58
N ILE A 97 15.36 -19.64 -7.40
CA ILE A 97 14.37 -19.95 -6.34
C ILE A 97 12.95 -19.52 -6.71
N LEU A 98 12.80 -18.39 -7.44
CA LEU A 98 11.50 -17.94 -7.94
C LEU A 98 10.95 -18.88 -9.02
N ARG A 99 11.82 -19.38 -9.92
CA ARG A 99 11.46 -20.33 -10.96
C ARG A 99 11.05 -21.67 -10.38
N GLU A 100 11.82 -22.21 -9.43
CA GLU A 100 11.49 -23.45 -8.72
C GLU A 100 10.16 -23.34 -7.95
N GLY A 101 9.84 -22.17 -7.42
CA GLY A 101 8.56 -21.85 -6.78
C GLY A 101 7.41 -21.60 -7.75
N GLY A 102 7.65 -21.59 -9.07
CA GLY A 102 6.62 -21.28 -10.08
C GLY A 102 6.18 -19.82 -10.11
N LEU A 103 6.99 -18.89 -9.54
CA LEU A 103 6.68 -17.47 -9.36
C LEU A 103 7.27 -16.57 -10.45
N GLU A 104 7.83 -17.15 -11.50
CA GLU A 104 8.54 -16.40 -12.55
C GLU A 104 7.64 -15.39 -13.29
N LYS A 105 6.37 -15.75 -13.52
CA LYS A 105 5.41 -14.87 -14.20
C LYS A 105 5.05 -13.66 -13.35
N GLU A 106 4.80 -13.88 -12.06
CA GLU A 106 4.41 -12.85 -11.11
C GLU A 106 5.53 -11.87 -10.83
N THR A 107 6.78 -12.32 -10.90
CA THR A 107 7.98 -11.53 -10.60
C THR A 107 8.66 -10.93 -11.83
N GLY A 108 8.16 -11.21 -13.04
CA GLY A 108 8.75 -10.71 -14.28
C GLY A 108 10.06 -11.38 -14.71
N GLY A 109 10.45 -12.46 -14.04
CA GLY A 109 11.57 -13.32 -14.39
C GLY A 109 12.93 -12.63 -14.38
N LEU A 110 13.90 -13.26 -15.08
CA LEU A 110 15.30 -12.80 -15.10
C LEU A 110 15.45 -11.38 -15.67
N GLU A 111 14.65 -11.03 -16.66
CA GLU A 111 14.70 -9.69 -17.28
C GLU A 111 14.37 -8.58 -16.25
N TYR A 112 13.37 -8.82 -15.44
CA TYR A 112 13.00 -7.84 -14.39
C TYR A 112 14.07 -7.73 -13.32
N LEU A 113 14.65 -8.84 -12.86
CA LEU A 113 15.73 -8.84 -11.87
C LEU A 113 16.97 -8.10 -12.40
N ASN A 114 17.36 -8.28 -13.65
CA ASN A 114 18.43 -7.52 -14.28
C ASN A 114 18.14 -6.01 -14.28
N ARG A 115 16.92 -5.63 -14.67
CA ARG A 115 16.51 -4.22 -14.69
C ARG A 115 16.51 -3.59 -13.29
N LEU A 116 16.11 -4.34 -12.24
CA LEU A 116 16.21 -3.89 -10.85
C LEU A 116 17.68 -3.64 -10.45
N ALA A 117 18.58 -4.54 -10.79
CA ALA A 117 20.00 -4.42 -10.48
C ALA A 117 20.66 -3.23 -11.20
N ASP A 118 20.26 -2.98 -12.45
CA ASP A 118 20.75 -1.82 -13.22
C ASP A 118 20.29 -0.49 -12.59
N TYR A 119 19.16 -0.48 -11.90
CA TYR A 119 18.62 0.69 -11.20
C TYR A 119 19.10 0.80 -9.74
N SER A 120 20.21 0.19 -9.37
CA SER A 120 20.69 0.21 -7.98
C SER A 120 21.11 1.62 -7.53
N PRO A 121 20.43 2.26 -6.58
CA PRO A 121 20.89 3.48 -5.95
C PRO A 121 22.06 3.18 -5.00
N GLY A 122 22.93 4.16 -4.78
CA GLY A 122 23.98 4.02 -3.76
C GLY A 122 23.40 3.76 -2.35
N ALA A 123 24.16 3.11 -1.49
CA ALA A 123 23.74 2.67 -0.14
C ALA A 123 23.05 3.77 0.71
N ALA A 124 23.45 5.03 0.57
CA ALA A 124 22.82 6.16 1.26
C ALA A 124 21.34 6.37 0.86
N ASN A 125 20.97 6.06 -0.37
CA ASN A 125 19.61 6.22 -0.87
C ASN A 125 18.71 5.04 -0.48
N VAL A 126 19.25 3.84 -0.26
CA VAL A 126 18.48 2.66 0.08
C VAL A 126 17.73 2.84 1.39
N LEU A 127 18.37 3.41 2.40
CA LEU A 127 17.72 3.72 3.68
C LEU A 127 16.53 4.67 3.48
N ARG A 128 16.73 5.71 2.68
CA ARG A 128 15.65 6.67 2.35
C ARG A 128 14.51 6.01 1.58
N TYR A 129 14.81 5.11 0.66
CA TYR A 129 13.80 4.36 -0.08
C TYR A 129 13.02 3.40 0.82
N ALA A 130 13.68 2.72 1.75
CA ALA A 130 13.01 1.90 2.76
C ALA A 130 12.03 2.73 3.62
N GLU A 131 12.43 3.94 4.03
CA GLU A 131 11.56 4.87 4.75
C GLU A 131 10.32 5.26 3.92
N ILE A 132 10.49 5.52 2.62
CA ILE A 132 9.39 5.84 1.70
C ILE A 132 8.43 4.65 1.58
N ILE A 133 8.94 3.44 1.38
CA ILE A 133 8.14 2.21 1.31
C ILE A 133 7.31 2.06 2.60
N ARG A 134 7.96 2.21 3.76
CA ARG A 134 7.29 2.11 5.06
C ARG A 134 6.20 3.16 5.25
N ASP A 135 6.48 4.43 4.93
CA ASP A 135 5.48 5.51 4.99
C ASP A 135 4.26 5.19 4.10
N ARG A 136 4.48 4.75 2.86
CA ARG A 136 3.40 4.38 1.95
C ARG A 136 2.59 3.19 2.44
N SER A 137 3.25 2.19 3.01
CA SER A 137 2.60 1.03 3.64
C SER A 137 1.69 1.45 4.80
N ILE A 138 2.19 2.28 5.71
CA ILE A 138 1.39 2.80 6.83
C ILE A 138 0.14 3.55 6.32
N ARG A 139 0.29 4.40 5.31
CA ARG A 139 -0.84 5.11 4.71
C ARG A 139 -1.87 4.15 4.10
N ARG A 140 -1.45 3.09 3.43
CA ARG A 140 -2.36 2.06 2.90
C ARG A 140 -3.13 1.38 4.03
N ARG A 141 -2.45 1.00 5.11
CA ARG A 141 -3.11 0.41 6.29
C ARG A 141 -4.13 1.36 6.91
N LEU A 142 -3.80 2.65 7.06
CA LEU A 142 -4.74 3.66 7.56
C LEU A 142 -5.97 3.81 6.66
N ILE A 143 -5.80 3.77 5.33
CA ILE A 143 -6.92 3.81 4.38
C ILE A 143 -7.80 2.57 4.55
N THR A 144 -7.20 1.38 4.63
CA THR A 144 -7.95 0.12 4.81
C THR A 144 -8.71 0.15 6.13
N THR A 145 -8.04 0.47 7.25
CA THR A 145 -8.67 0.58 8.57
C THR A 145 -9.82 1.60 8.59
N GLY A 146 -9.61 2.77 7.96
CA GLY A 146 -10.66 3.78 7.83
C GLY A 146 -11.88 3.27 7.05
N ASN A 147 -11.66 2.56 5.95
CA ASN A 147 -12.74 1.96 5.17
C ASN A 147 -13.47 0.86 5.96
N ASP A 148 -12.74 0.05 6.74
CA ASP A 148 -13.35 -0.98 7.59
C ASP A 148 -14.24 -0.35 8.66
N ILE A 149 -13.77 0.74 9.30
CA ILE A 149 -14.57 1.49 10.29
C ILE A 149 -15.84 2.06 9.64
N ILE A 150 -15.73 2.65 8.45
CA ILE A 150 -16.88 3.17 7.71
C ILE A 150 -17.87 2.03 7.39
N ASN A 151 -17.37 0.92 6.84
CA ASN A 151 -18.21 -0.21 6.46
C ASN A 151 -18.91 -0.84 7.67
N ASP A 152 -18.21 -1.04 8.78
CA ASP A 152 -18.79 -1.57 10.02
C ASP A 152 -19.87 -0.64 10.59
N SER A 153 -19.62 0.69 10.53
CA SER A 153 -20.58 1.69 10.99
C SER A 153 -21.82 1.77 10.11
N MET A 154 -21.69 1.57 8.78
CA MET A 154 -22.81 1.58 7.84
C MET A 154 -23.60 0.26 7.87
N ASN A 155 -22.96 -0.85 8.22
CA ASN A 155 -23.53 -2.20 8.24
C ASN A 155 -23.29 -2.87 9.60
N PRO A 156 -23.91 -2.37 10.69
CA PRO A 156 -23.59 -2.80 12.07
C PRO A 156 -24.00 -4.26 12.35
N GLY A 157 -24.95 -4.81 11.60
CA GLY A 157 -25.53 -6.11 11.90
C GLY A 157 -26.31 -6.05 13.24
N ALA A 158 -25.96 -6.96 14.17
CA ALA A 158 -26.53 -7.02 15.51
C ALA A 158 -25.67 -6.29 16.59
N ARG A 159 -24.60 -5.61 16.18
CA ARG A 159 -23.68 -4.90 17.10
C ARG A 159 -24.28 -3.56 17.52
N GLU A 160 -24.10 -3.20 18.79
CA GLU A 160 -24.49 -1.87 19.30
C GLU A 160 -23.43 -0.82 18.94
N ALA A 161 -23.82 0.46 18.95
CA ALA A 161 -22.90 1.56 18.62
C ALA A 161 -21.68 1.61 19.54
N LYS A 162 -21.82 1.18 20.80
CA LYS A 162 -20.71 1.10 21.75
C LYS A 162 -19.69 0.04 21.34
N ASP A 163 -20.14 -1.13 20.90
CA ASP A 163 -19.26 -2.21 20.46
C ASP A 163 -18.47 -1.78 19.24
N LEU A 164 -19.10 -1.11 18.27
CA LEU A 164 -18.44 -0.56 17.09
C LEU A 164 -17.39 0.51 17.44
N LEU A 165 -17.65 1.34 18.45
CA LEU A 165 -16.68 2.33 18.93
C LEU A 165 -15.46 1.66 19.55
N ASP A 166 -15.68 0.67 20.42
CA ASP A 166 -14.60 -0.08 21.07
C ASP A 166 -13.75 -0.85 20.03
N GLU A 167 -14.40 -1.48 19.03
CA GLU A 167 -13.71 -2.14 17.90
C GLU A 167 -12.89 -1.15 17.05
N ALA A 168 -13.43 0.05 16.78
CA ALA A 168 -12.74 1.07 16.03
C ALA A 168 -11.50 1.62 16.74
N GLN A 169 -11.54 1.70 18.07
CA GLN A 169 -10.40 2.14 18.90
C GLN A 169 -9.29 1.05 18.99
N ALA A 170 -9.63 -0.21 18.78
CA ALA A 170 -8.69 -1.32 18.82
C ALA A 170 -7.96 -1.60 17.48
N LYS A 171 -8.40 -0.96 16.38
CA LYS A 171 -7.82 -1.11 15.03
C LYS A 171 -6.61 -0.22 14.82
#